data_d83baaf91353d3c2818c501e3631454d
#
_entry.id   d83baaf91353d3c2818c501e3631454d
#
_cell.length_a   1.000
_cell.length_b   1.000
_cell.length_c   1.000
_cell.angle_alpha   90.00
_cell.angle_beta   90.00
_cell.angle_gamma   90.00
#
_symmetry.space_group_name_H-M   'P 1'
#
loop_
_entity.id
_entity.type
_entity.pdbx_description
1 polymer ?
#
loop_
_entity_poly.entity_id
_entity_poly.type
_entity_poly.pdbx_seq_one_letter_code
_entity_poly.pdbx_strand_id
1 'polypeptide(L)'
;MGILVICSYRPHPGHEDEARLLMQAHVPLLRAHNLITARPAVQGLGKDGELIEIFEWDSVETSRGAAGIAEIGAHWKAMSAVMDFVPLASLPESRHAFAHFNPLL
;
A
#
# COMPACT_ATOMS: atom_id res chain seq x y z
N MET A 1 14.82 0.94 -14.43
CA MET A 1 14.06 -0.31 -14.33
C MET A 1 13.25 -0.31 -13.05
N GLY A 2 11.98 -0.62 -13.16
CA GLY A 2 11.08 -0.61 -12.03
C GLY A 2 11.22 -1.80 -11.10
N ILE A 3 10.62 -1.69 -9.92
CA ILE A 3 10.53 -2.78 -8.96
C ILE A 3 9.11 -2.86 -8.40
N LEU A 4 8.52 -4.05 -8.47
CA LEU A 4 7.18 -4.26 -7.91
C LEU A 4 7.26 -4.34 -6.38
N VAL A 5 6.25 -3.77 -5.73
CA VAL A 5 6.08 -3.88 -4.28
C VAL A 5 4.66 -4.34 -3.98
N ILE A 6 4.54 -5.19 -2.97
CA ILE A 6 3.25 -5.58 -2.40
C ILE A 6 3.22 -5.01 -0.99
N CYS A 7 2.31 -4.08 -0.75
CA CYS A 7 2.13 -3.47 0.57
C CYS A 7 0.91 -4.09 1.23
N SER A 8 1.03 -4.42 2.52
CA SER A 8 -0.05 -5.00 3.30
C SER A 8 -0.30 -4.16 4.54
N TYR A 9 -1.57 -3.86 4.80
CA TYR A 9 -1.96 -2.99 5.90
C TYR A 9 -3.06 -3.63 6.72
N ARG A 10 -2.99 -3.47 8.03
CA ARG A 10 -4.06 -3.92 8.95
C ARG A 10 -4.70 -2.69 9.58
N PRO A 11 -5.93 -2.31 9.15
CA PRO A 11 -6.61 -1.17 9.77
C PRO A 11 -6.82 -1.38 11.25
N HIS A 12 -6.69 -0.31 12.03
CA HIS A 12 -7.04 -0.36 13.45
C HIS A 12 -8.57 -0.49 13.59
N PRO A 13 -9.06 -1.19 14.61
CA PRO A 13 -10.52 -1.33 14.85
C PRO A 13 -11.20 0.04 14.90
N GLY A 14 -12.26 0.20 14.13
CA GLY A 14 -13.01 1.45 14.04
C GLY A 14 -12.46 2.45 13.04
N HIS A 15 -11.29 2.18 12.42
CA HIS A 15 -10.65 3.08 11.47
C HIS A 15 -10.59 2.51 10.05
N GLU A 16 -11.44 1.51 9.76
CA GLU A 16 -11.39 0.79 8.46
C GLU A 16 -11.62 1.72 7.27
N ASP A 17 -12.63 2.59 7.37
CA ASP A 17 -12.97 3.49 6.27
C ASP A 17 -11.88 4.54 6.04
N GLU A 18 -11.35 5.10 7.11
CA GLU A 18 -10.27 6.09 7.05
C GLU A 18 -9.00 5.47 6.46
N ALA A 19 -8.65 4.25 6.89
CA ALA A 19 -7.50 3.52 6.37
C ALA A 19 -7.64 3.29 4.86
N ARG A 20 -8.83 2.89 4.42
CA ARG A 20 -9.09 2.66 2.99
C ARG A 20 -8.95 3.93 2.18
N LEU A 21 -9.49 5.06 2.67
CA LEU A 21 -9.38 6.34 1.97
C LEU A 21 -7.93 6.78 1.84
N LEU A 22 -7.14 6.62 2.91
CA LEU A 22 -5.72 6.98 2.88
C LEU A 22 -4.94 6.10 1.91
N MET A 23 -5.24 4.79 1.87
CA MET A 23 -4.61 3.90 0.90
C MET A 23 -5.00 4.30 -0.53
N GLN A 24 -6.27 4.64 -0.77
CA GLN A 24 -6.72 5.05 -2.11
C GLN A 24 -6.04 6.33 -2.58
N ALA A 25 -5.70 7.24 -1.66
CA ALA A 25 -5.00 8.48 -1.99
C ALA A 25 -3.50 8.27 -2.17
N HIS A 26 -2.94 7.15 -1.75
CA HIS A 26 -1.51 6.88 -1.71
C HIS A 26 -0.89 6.83 -3.11
N VAL A 27 -1.43 6.00 -3.99
CA VAL A 27 -0.90 5.83 -5.35
C VAL A 27 -0.95 7.14 -6.16
N PRO A 28 -2.08 7.88 -6.18
CA PRO A 28 -2.08 9.18 -6.87
C PRO A 28 -1.02 10.14 -6.35
N LEU A 29 -0.77 10.15 -5.05
CA LEU A 29 0.24 11.01 -4.45
C LEU A 29 1.64 10.61 -4.89
N LEU A 30 1.97 9.32 -4.84
CA LEU A 30 3.25 8.81 -5.32
C LEU A 30 3.46 9.13 -6.80
N ARG A 31 2.40 9.00 -7.59
CA ARG A 31 2.45 9.29 -9.03
C ARG A 31 2.68 10.76 -9.31
N ALA A 32 2.06 11.64 -8.51
CA ALA A 32 2.25 13.08 -8.64
C ALA A 32 3.71 13.51 -8.38
N HIS A 33 4.43 12.75 -7.57
CA HIS A 33 5.85 12.99 -7.29
C HIS A 33 6.79 12.19 -8.20
N ASN A 34 6.27 11.53 -9.23
CA ASN A 34 7.04 10.73 -10.19
C ASN A 34 7.85 9.60 -9.52
N LEU A 35 7.33 9.03 -8.45
CA LEU A 35 8.03 8.00 -7.69
C LEU A 35 7.71 6.59 -8.18
N ILE A 36 6.60 6.41 -8.87
CA ILE A 36 6.14 5.12 -9.39
C ILE A 36 5.94 5.23 -10.90
N THR A 37 5.98 4.07 -11.56
CA THR A 37 5.83 4.02 -13.03
C THR A 37 4.37 4.19 -13.43
N ALA A 38 4.13 4.25 -14.74
CA ALA A 38 2.78 4.31 -15.29
C ALA A 38 2.03 2.97 -15.21
N ARG A 39 2.70 1.91 -14.73
CA ARG A 39 2.02 0.60 -14.57
C ARG A 39 0.81 0.76 -13.65
N PRO A 40 -0.38 0.29 -14.04
CA PRO A 40 -1.57 0.40 -13.19
C PRO A 40 -1.34 -0.29 -11.84
N ALA A 41 -1.75 0.38 -10.76
CA ALA A 41 -1.72 -0.19 -9.43
C ALA A 41 -2.99 -1.02 -9.19
N VAL A 42 -2.87 -2.02 -8.31
CA VAL A 42 -3.98 -2.89 -7.92
C VAL A 42 -4.15 -2.81 -6.42
N GLN A 43 -5.39 -2.73 -5.95
CA GLN A 43 -5.72 -2.73 -4.54
C GLN A 43 -6.74 -3.80 -4.25
N GLY A 44 -6.61 -4.44 -3.08
CA GLY A 44 -7.47 -5.54 -2.70
C GLY A 44 -7.74 -5.61 -1.21
N LEU A 45 -8.74 -6.41 -0.86
CA LEU A 45 -9.21 -6.63 0.50
C LEU A 45 -9.09 -8.11 0.83
N GLY A 46 -8.40 -8.44 1.92
CA GLY A 46 -8.31 -9.80 2.44
C GLY A 46 -9.54 -10.16 3.25
N LYS A 47 -9.73 -11.45 3.52
CA LYS A 47 -10.90 -11.97 4.22
C LYS A 47 -11.02 -11.48 5.66
N ASP A 48 -9.90 -11.14 6.29
CA ASP A 48 -9.87 -10.65 7.67
C ASP A 48 -9.79 -9.12 7.75
N GLY A 49 -10.00 -8.42 6.63
CA GLY A 49 -10.04 -6.97 6.59
C GLY A 49 -8.72 -6.29 6.29
N GLU A 50 -7.63 -7.05 6.09
CA GLU A 50 -6.37 -6.45 5.67
C GLU A 50 -6.49 -5.89 4.26
N LEU A 51 -5.77 -4.80 4.02
CA LEU A 51 -5.70 -4.14 2.72
C LEU A 51 -4.38 -4.48 2.06
N ILE A 52 -4.40 -4.66 0.75
CA ILE A 52 -3.16 -4.78 -0.03
C ILE A 52 -3.17 -3.77 -1.16
N GLU A 53 -1.98 -3.34 -1.55
CA GLU A 53 -1.79 -2.62 -2.81
C GLU A 53 -0.49 -3.08 -3.46
N ILE A 54 -0.52 -3.13 -4.79
CA ILE A 54 0.61 -3.55 -5.61
C ILE A 54 0.87 -2.46 -6.62
N PHE A 55 2.11 -1.96 -6.65
CA PHE A 55 2.50 -0.95 -7.63
C PHE A 55 3.98 -1.12 -7.96
N GLU A 56 4.46 -0.33 -8.91
CA GLU A 56 5.85 -0.43 -9.33
C GLU A 56 6.58 0.88 -9.05
N TRP A 57 7.54 0.84 -8.11
CA TRP A 57 8.46 1.94 -7.90
C TRP A 57 9.30 2.16 -9.16
N ASP A 58 9.66 3.41 -9.43
CA ASP A 58 10.56 3.75 -10.53
C ASP A 58 11.91 3.04 -10.39
N SER A 59 12.43 2.96 -9.16
CA SER A 59 13.69 2.28 -8.84
C SER A 59 13.75 1.95 -7.35
N VAL A 60 14.73 1.12 -6.96
CA VAL A 60 15.01 0.83 -5.55
C VAL A 60 15.45 2.11 -4.84
N GLU A 61 16.27 2.92 -5.47
CA GLU A 61 16.74 4.19 -4.91
C GLU A 61 15.58 5.14 -4.63
N THR A 62 14.64 5.23 -5.57
CA THR A 62 13.44 6.05 -5.40
C THR A 62 12.63 5.58 -4.19
N SER A 63 12.45 4.27 -4.02
CA SER A 63 11.70 3.72 -2.90
C SER A 63 12.36 4.06 -1.56
N ARG A 64 13.69 4.01 -1.51
CA ARG A 64 14.45 4.32 -0.28
C ARG A 64 14.39 5.79 0.08
N GLY A 65 14.32 6.68 -0.92
CA GLY A 65 14.30 8.12 -0.70
C GLY A 65 12.93 8.73 -0.49
N ALA A 66 11.86 7.97 -0.74
CA ALA A 66 10.50 8.52 -0.77
C ALA A 66 10.07 9.14 0.57
N ALA A 67 10.43 8.52 1.70
CA ALA A 67 10.07 9.02 3.03
C ALA A 67 10.66 10.39 3.33
N GLY A 68 11.75 10.77 2.64
CA GLY A 68 12.39 12.09 2.80
C GLY A 68 11.61 13.22 2.11
N ILE A 69 10.65 12.91 1.27
CA ILE A 69 9.77 13.90 0.65
C ILE A 69 8.69 14.26 1.66
N ALA A 70 8.61 15.54 2.04
CA ALA A 70 7.76 15.98 3.15
C ALA A 70 6.30 15.54 3.00
N GLU A 71 5.72 15.65 1.82
CA GLU A 71 4.33 15.29 1.56
C GLU A 71 4.11 13.78 1.66
N ILE A 72 5.06 12.99 1.18
CA ILE A 72 4.98 11.53 1.28
C ILE A 72 5.13 11.09 2.74
N GLY A 73 6.12 11.62 3.45
CA GLY A 73 6.32 11.31 4.86
C GLY A 73 5.10 11.65 5.71
N ALA A 74 4.45 12.79 5.44
CA ALA A 74 3.23 13.19 6.13
C ALA A 74 2.08 12.22 5.85
N HIS A 75 1.93 11.76 4.60
CA HIS A 75 0.88 10.80 4.24
C HIS A 75 1.10 9.46 4.93
N TRP A 76 2.33 8.97 4.94
CA TRP A 76 2.67 7.70 5.61
C TRP A 76 2.46 7.78 7.11
N LYS A 77 2.74 8.94 7.72
CA LYS A 77 2.46 9.15 9.13
C LYS A 77 0.96 9.11 9.41
N ALA A 78 0.14 9.73 8.56
CA ALA A 78 -1.31 9.68 8.69
C ALA A 78 -1.81 8.24 8.54
N MET A 79 -1.28 7.47 7.59
CA MET A 79 -1.62 6.05 7.43
C MET A 79 -1.28 5.26 8.70
N SER A 80 -0.09 5.44 9.25
CA SER A 80 0.36 4.68 10.43
C SER A 80 -0.44 5.01 11.69
N ALA A 81 -1.16 6.12 11.71
CA ALA A 81 -2.03 6.47 12.84
C ALA A 81 -3.31 5.64 12.88
N VAL A 82 -3.73 5.06 11.75
CA VAL A 82 -5.00 4.33 11.62
C VAL A 82 -4.84 2.89 11.15
N MET A 83 -3.62 2.46 10.82
CA MET A 83 -3.34 1.10 10.37
C MET A 83 -1.93 0.68 10.75
N ASP A 84 -1.69 -0.62 10.80
CA ASP A 84 -0.36 -1.18 10.93
C ASP A 84 0.14 -1.60 9.55
N PHE A 85 1.41 -1.33 9.26
CA PHE A 85 2.09 -1.85 8.09
C PHE A 85 2.59 -3.25 8.45
N VAL A 86 2.07 -4.27 7.80
CA VAL A 86 2.32 -5.66 8.18
C VAL A 86 3.00 -6.42 7.04
N PRO A 87 3.82 -7.43 7.36
CA PRO A 87 4.41 -8.27 6.31
C PRO A 87 3.32 -9.05 5.59
N LEU A 88 3.50 -9.27 4.29
CA LEU A 88 2.60 -10.10 3.49
C LEU A 88 2.39 -11.47 4.14
N ALA A 89 3.44 -12.05 4.72
CA ALA A 89 3.40 -13.36 5.37
C ALA A 89 2.42 -13.41 6.54
N SER A 90 2.02 -12.28 7.11
CA SER A 90 1.05 -12.25 8.22
C SER A 90 -0.39 -12.41 7.76
N LEU A 91 -0.66 -12.32 6.45
CA LEU A 91 -2.00 -12.48 5.90
C LEU A 91 -2.31 -13.96 5.69
N PRO A 92 -3.50 -14.45 6.08
CA PRO A 92 -3.83 -15.87 5.90
C PRO A 92 -3.80 -16.31 4.44
N GLU A 93 -4.12 -15.43 3.50
CA GLU A 93 -4.07 -15.72 2.06
C GLU A 93 -2.67 -16.14 1.60
N SER A 94 -1.62 -15.63 2.26
CA SER A 94 -0.23 -15.92 1.87
C SER A 94 0.18 -17.37 2.11
N ARG A 95 -0.64 -18.14 2.81
CA ARG A 95 -0.38 -19.57 3.07
C ARG A 95 -0.71 -20.46 1.87
N HIS A 96 -1.36 -19.91 0.85
CA HIS A 96 -1.80 -20.62 -0.34
C HIS A 96 -0.96 -20.25 -1.53
N ALA A 97 -0.70 -21.20 -2.42
CA ALA A 97 0.05 -20.94 -3.66
C ALA A 97 -0.67 -19.90 -4.53
N PHE A 98 -1.98 -19.87 -4.47
CA PHE A 98 -2.81 -18.91 -5.19
C PHE A 98 -3.59 -18.09 -4.17
N ALA A 99 -3.00 -16.99 -3.71
CA ALA A 99 -3.63 -16.11 -2.73
C ALA A 99 -4.69 -15.24 -3.43
N HIS A 100 -5.91 -15.27 -2.89
CA HIS A 100 -7.06 -14.56 -3.46
C HIS A 100 -7.46 -13.38 -2.59
N PHE A 101 -7.67 -12.23 -3.23
CA PHE A 101 -8.15 -11.02 -2.56
C PHE A 101 -9.34 -10.45 -3.35
N ASN A 102 -10.26 -9.82 -2.65
CA ASN A 102 -11.34 -9.09 -3.32
C ASN A 102 -10.78 -7.77 -3.88
N PRO A 103 -11.04 -7.44 -5.15
CA PRO A 103 -10.55 -6.20 -5.69
C PRO A 103 -11.24 -4.99 -5.06
N LEU A 104 -10.48 -3.91 -4.86
CA LEU A 104 -10.99 -2.61 -4.49
C LEU A 104 -10.84 -1.66 -5.68
N LEU A 105 -11.83 -0.82 -5.87
CA LEU A 105 -11.84 0.16 -6.96
C LEU A 105 -11.01 1.40 -6.61
#